data_6e05c7ede0d0b590a6e5a1676593d936
#
_entry.id   6e05c7ede0d0b590a6e5a1676593d936
#
_cell.length_a   1.000
_cell.length_b   1.000
_cell.length_c   1.000
_cell.angle_alpha   90.00
_cell.angle_beta   90.00
_cell.angle_gamma   90.00
#
_symmetry.space_group_name_H-M   'P 1'
#
loop_
_entity.id
_entity.type
_entity.pdbx_description
1 polymer ?
#
loop_
_entity_poly.entity_id
_entity_poly.type
_entity_poly.pdbx_seq_one_letter_code
_entity_poly.pdbx_strand_id
1 'polypeptide(L)'
;MSAPAFHDMFALGLPVAEKILRPIIIYVFLIFGLRLAGKREMAQLNPFDLVVLLMLSNTVQNAIIGEDNSVTGGIIGAMTLLLVNRAVIRYLYGHQTLERLVEGDPDILIDNGVVQMKALERELITLSALEAAAHKEGFASLEEVDRAILEPGGGICFLGKKPTPETARHDDLVARLDQIQAQLAQLTQPTRT
;
A
#
# COMPACT_ATOMS: atom_id res chain seq x y z
N MET A 1 -28.79 32.15 18.94
CA MET A 1 -29.27 30.98 18.16
C MET A 1 -30.65 30.64 18.72
N SER A 2 -31.67 30.61 17.87
CA SER A 2 -33.05 30.31 18.27
C SER A 2 -33.19 28.78 18.54
N ALA A 3 -34.03 28.42 19.51
CA ALA A 3 -34.30 27.02 19.91
C ALA A 3 -34.63 26.08 18.71
N PRO A 4 -35.37 26.52 17.66
CA PRO A 4 -35.62 25.67 16.49
C PRO A 4 -34.34 25.29 15.72
N ALA A 5 -33.35 26.16 15.62
CA ALA A 5 -32.09 25.86 14.88
C ALA A 5 -31.24 24.75 15.56
N PHE A 6 -31.31 24.66 16.89
CA PHE A 6 -30.68 23.55 17.63
C PHE A 6 -31.40 22.22 17.41
N HIS A 7 -32.73 22.24 17.39
CA HIS A 7 -33.53 21.04 17.15
C HIS A 7 -33.26 20.48 15.74
N ASP A 8 -33.27 21.34 14.72
CA ASP A 8 -33.04 20.92 13.31
C ASP A 8 -31.63 20.37 13.07
N MET A 9 -30.63 20.86 13.84
CA MET A 9 -29.26 20.39 13.75
C MET A 9 -29.09 18.94 14.26
N PHE A 10 -29.93 18.50 15.19
CA PHE A 10 -29.85 17.16 15.78
C PHE A 10 -31.01 16.24 15.40
N ALA A 11 -32.08 16.75 14.83
CA ALA A 11 -33.21 15.94 14.39
C ALA A 11 -32.84 15.17 13.11
N LEU A 12 -33.10 13.86 13.14
CA LEU A 12 -32.87 13.01 11.96
C LEU A 12 -33.93 13.28 10.91
N GLY A 13 -33.50 13.61 9.68
CA GLY A 13 -34.35 13.74 8.51
C GLY A 13 -34.73 12.43 7.86
N LEU A 14 -33.96 11.34 8.14
CA LEU A 14 -34.15 10.01 7.59
C LEU A 14 -34.21 8.95 8.71
N PRO A 15 -34.90 7.81 8.47
CA PRO A 15 -34.90 6.69 9.41
C PRO A 15 -33.48 6.17 9.70
N VAL A 16 -33.20 5.80 10.96
CA VAL A 16 -31.91 5.26 11.39
C VAL A 16 -31.46 4.05 10.55
N ALA A 17 -32.42 3.17 10.19
CA ALA A 17 -32.13 2.02 9.36
C ALA A 17 -31.56 2.41 7.99
N GLU A 18 -32.07 3.47 7.38
CA GLU A 18 -31.60 3.98 6.10
C GLU A 18 -30.21 4.63 6.24
N LYS A 19 -29.96 5.35 7.33
CA LYS A 19 -28.65 5.92 7.68
C LYS A 19 -27.56 4.88 7.91
N ILE A 20 -27.93 3.67 8.30
CA ILE A 20 -27.02 2.54 8.44
C ILE A 20 -26.84 1.80 7.11
N LEU A 21 -27.94 1.55 6.37
CA LEU A 21 -27.91 0.71 5.18
C LEU A 21 -27.19 1.39 3.99
N ARG A 22 -27.41 2.69 3.79
CA ARG A 22 -26.78 3.46 2.70
C ARG A 22 -25.26 3.40 2.72
N PRO A 23 -24.56 3.75 3.84
CA PRO A 23 -23.11 3.64 3.93
C PRO A 23 -22.60 2.20 3.71
N ILE A 24 -23.31 1.17 4.19
CA ILE A 24 -22.93 -0.23 3.98
C ILE A 24 -22.93 -0.59 2.50
N ILE A 25 -24.02 -0.28 1.79
CA ILE A 25 -24.14 -0.57 0.36
C ILE A 25 -23.06 0.14 -0.44
N ILE A 26 -22.86 1.44 -0.19
CA ILE A 26 -21.83 2.23 -0.87
C ILE A 26 -20.43 1.72 -0.54
N TYR A 27 -20.16 1.34 0.71
CA TYR A 27 -18.87 0.80 1.12
C TYR A 27 -18.56 -0.50 0.36
N VAL A 28 -19.49 -1.43 0.29
CA VAL A 28 -19.34 -2.69 -0.46
C VAL A 28 -19.12 -2.40 -1.95
N PHE A 29 -19.92 -1.50 -2.54
CA PHE A 29 -19.76 -1.07 -3.93
C PHE A 29 -18.37 -0.52 -4.20
N LEU A 30 -17.86 0.36 -3.31
CA LEU A 30 -16.53 0.96 -3.45
C LEU A 30 -15.40 -0.06 -3.33
N ILE A 31 -15.49 -1.04 -2.42
CA ILE A 31 -14.51 -2.13 -2.34
C ILE A 31 -14.43 -2.88 -3.67
N PHE A 32 -15.57 -3.27 -4.24
CA PHE A 32 -15.60 -3.94 -5.53
C PHE A 32 -15.11 -3.04 -6.67
N GLY A 33 -15.51 -1.77 -6.69
CA GLY A 33 -15.09 -0.80 -7.70
C GLY A 33 -13.58 -0.57 -7.69
N LEU A 34 -13.00 -0.32 -6.51
CA LEU A 34 -11.54 -0.14 -6.36
C LEU A 34 -10.78 -1.43 -6.68
N ARG A 35 -11.35 -2.59 -6.38
CA ARG A 35 -10.78 -3.88 -6.76
C ARG A 35 -10.68 -4.05 -8.28
N LEU A 36 -11.70 -3.60 -9.03
CA LEU A 36 -11.69 -3.64 -10.50
C LEU A 36 -10.72 -2.62 -11.11
N ALA A 37 -10.46 -1.52 -10.42
CA ALA A 37 -9.51 -0.49 -10.84
C ALA A 37 -8.04 -0.96 -10.80
N GLY A 38 -7.72 -2.01 -10.01
CA GLY A 38 -6.40 -2.65 -9.96
C GLY A 38 -5.57 -2.30 -8.73
N LYS A 39 -4.48 -3.06 -8.52
CA LYS A 39 -3.59 -2.96 -7.35
C LYS A 39 -2.76 -1.68 -7.33
N ARG A 40 -2.45 -1.13 -8.50
CA ARG A 40 -1.58 0.03 -8.68
C ARG A 40 -2.11 1.28 -7.99
N GLU A 41 -3.43 1.46 -7.93
CA GLU A 41 -4.04 2.70 -7.49
C GLU A 41 -3.86 2.99 -5.99
N MET A 42 -3.50 1.99 -5.19
CA MET A 42 -3.42 2.17 -3.73
C MET A 42 -2.05 2.62 -3.21
N ALA A 43 -0.95 2.31 -3.89
CA ALA A 43 0.40 2.62 -3.38
C ALA A 43 1.16 3.71 -4.15
N GLN A 44 0.82 3.96 -5.42
CA GLN A 44 1.44 5.00 -6.23
C GLN A 44 0.37 5.87 -6.89
N LEU A 45 -0.37 6.63 -6.05
CA LEU A 45 -1.39 7.56 -6.53
C LEU A 45 -0.79 8.54 -7.52
N ASN A 46 -1.19 8.40 -8.77
CA ASN A 46 -0.96 9.37 -9.82
C ASN A 46 -1.90 10.58 -9.58
N PRO A 47 -1.54 11.82 -9.99
CA PRO A 47 -2.45 12.94 -9.92
C PRO A 47 -3.83 12.69 -10.55
N PHE A 48 -3.92 11.89 -11.61
CA PHE A 48 -5.20 11.51 -12.23
C PHE A 48 -6.03 10.59 -11.33
N ASP A 49 -5.40 9.63 -10.65
CA ASP A 49 -6.07 8.72 -9.70
C ASP A 49 -6.64 9.51 -8.52
N LEU A 50 -5.89 10.50 -8.04
CA LEU A 50 -6.35 11.39 -6.97
C LEU A 50 -7.59 12.18 -7.39
N VAL A 51 -7.62 12.70 -8.64
CA VAL A 51 -8.80 13.40 -9.19
C VAL A 51 -10.00 12.46 -9.24
N VAL A 52 -9.80 11.21 -9.72
CA VAL A 52 -10.87 10.20 -9.79
C VAL A 52 -11.40 9.88 -8.38
N LEU A 53 -10.52 9.67 -7.40
CA LEU A 53 -10.92 9.40 -6.02
C LEU A 53 -11.69 10.57 -5.38
N LEU A 54 -11.27 11.81 -5.63
CA LEU A 54 -11.98 13.00 -5.16
C LEU A 54 -13.36 13.13 -5.81
N MET A 55 -13.46 12.92 -7.13
CA MET A 55 -14.74 12.93 -7.85
C MET A 55 -15.65 11.80 -7.38
N LEU A 56 -15.10 10.59 -7.18
CA LEU A 56 -15.85 9.45 -6.67
C LEU A 56 -16.39 9.73 -5.26
N SER A 57 -15.55 10.27 -4.38
CA SER A 57 -15.97 10.67 -3.02
C SER A 57 -17.13 11.65 -3.05
N ASN A 58 -17.04 12.68 -3.89
CA ASN A 58 -18.12 13.65 -4.04
C ASN A 58 -19.40 13.05 -4.64
N THR A 59 -19.24 12.14 -5.61
CA THR A 59 -20.37 11.45 -6.26
C THR A 59 -21.15 10.58 -5.28
N VAL A 60 -20.45 9.83 -4.41
CA VAL A 60 -21.11 8.93 -3.45
C VAL A 60 -21.58 9.62 -2.18
N GLN A 61 -21.09 10.84 -1.91
CA GLN A 61 -21.43 11.61 -0.71
C GLN A 61 -22.95 11.74 -0.53
N ASN A 62 -23.65 12.16 -1.58
CA ASN A 62 -25.10 12.34 -1.54
C ASN A 62 -25.85 11.01 -1.32
N ALA A 63 -25.31 9.90 -1.85
CA ALA A 63 -25.89 8.59 -1.66
C ALA A 63 -25.74 8.09 -0.20
N ILE A 64 -24.67 8.46 0.47
CA ILE A 64 -24.41 8.13 1.88
C ILE A 64 -25.25 9.00 2.81
N ILE A 65 -25.24 10.32 2.60
CA ILE A 65 -25.89 11.29 3.49
C ILE A 65 -27.42 11.29 3.25
N GLY A 66 -27.86 11.17 2.02
CA GLY A 66 -29.27 11.35 1.63
C GLY A 66 -29.70 12.82 1.80
N GLU A 67 -30.94 13.03 2.14
CA GLU A 67 -31.50 14.37 2.38
C GLU A 67 -31.34 14.85 3.83
N ASP A 68 -30.56 14.16 4.66
CA ASP A 68 -30.37 14.46 6.08
C ASP A 68 -28.98 15.02 6.35
N ASN A 69 -28.90 16.31 6.58
CA ASN A 69 -27.69 17.05 6.94
C ASN A 69 -27.52 17.25 8.46
N SER A 70 -28.25 16.48 9.29
CA SER A 70 -28.12 16.58 10.75
C SER A 70 -26.77 16.04 11.23
N VAL A 71 -26.27 16.63 12.32
CA VAL A 71 -25.05 16.14 13.00
C VAL A 71 -25.22 14.71 13.47
N THR A 72 -26.39 14.37 14.01
CA THR A 72 -26.72 13.01 14.46
C THR A 72 -26.66 12.01 13.31
N GLY A 73 -27.23 12.35 12.15
CA GLY A 73 -27.16 11.51 10.95
C GLY A 73 -25.72 11.33 10.42
N GLY A 74 -24.91 12.39 10.45
CA GLY A 74 -23.50 12.33 10.10
C GLY A 74 -22.69 11.41 11.02
N ILE A 75 -22.92 11.49 12.34
CA ILE A 75 -22.28 10.63 13.35
C ILE A 75 -22.67 9.16 13.13
N ILE A 76 -23.96 8.87 12.92
CA ILE A 76 -24.42 7.50 12.66
C ILE A 76 -23.78 6.93 11.40
N GLY A 77 -23.74 7.69 10.31
CA GLY A 77 -23.11 7.28 9.07
C GLY A 77 -21.62 7.00 9.23
N ALA A 78 -20.88 7.91 9.87
CA ALA A 78 -19.45 7.75 10.13
C ALA A 78 -19.15 6.53 11.01
N MET A 79 -19.89 6.36 12.12
CA MET A 79 -19.75 5.19 12.99
C MET A 79 -20.07 3.89 12.26
N THR A 80 -21.08 3.88 11.40
CA THR A 80 -21.44 2.73 10.58
C THR A 80 -20.27 2.34 9.66
N LEU A 81 -19.68 3.30 8.94
CA LEU A 81 -18.52 3.05 8.08
C LEU A 81 -17.34 2.47 8.85
N LEU A 82 -17.00 3.05 10.01
CA LEU A 82 -15.90 2.57 10.84
C LEU A 82 -16.15 1.14 11.36
N LEU A 83 -17.35 0.84 11.81
CA LEU A 83 -17.73 -0.48 12.32
C LEU A 83 -17.73 -1.54 11.20
N VAL A 84 -18.28 -1.20 10.04
CA VAL A 84 -18.30 -2.09 8.87
C VAL A 84 -16.88 -2.36 8.38
N ASN A 85 -16.05 -1.32 8.22
CA ASN A 85 -14.65 -1.48 7.85
C ASN A 85 -13.90 -2.40 8.84
N ARG A 86 -14.08 -2.17 10.15
CA ARG A 86 -13.48 -3.04 11.17
C ARG A 86 -13.99 -4.48 11.08
N ALA A 87 -15.28 -4.67 10.84
CA ALA A 87 -15.87 -6.00 10.70
C ALA A 87 -15.33 -6.74 9.47
N VAL A 88 -15.22 -6.05 8.33
CA VAL A 88 -14.66 -6.60 7.09
C VAL A 88 -13.19 -7.00 7.28
N ILE A 89 -12.36 -6.11 7.81
CA ILE A 89 -10.93 -6.42 8.09
C ILE A 89 -10.82 -7.62 9.03
N ARG A 90 -11.60 -7.66 10.11
CA ARG A 90 -11.56 -8.78 11.06
C ARG A 90 -12.03 -10.10 10.44
N TYR A 91 -13.02 -10.03 9.56
CA TYR A 91 -13.52 -11.19 8.84
C TYR A 91 -12.50 -11.73 7.83
N LEU A 92 -11.88 -10.84 7.05
CA LEU A 92 -10.82 -11.19 6.09
C LEU A 92 -9.60 -11.79 6.79
N TYR A 93 -9.15 -11.21 7.90
CA TYR A 93 -8.03 -11.74 8.70
C TYR A 93 -8.19 -13.21 9.11
N GLY A 94 -9.45 -13.66 9.33
CA GLY A 94 -9.74 -15.08 9.63
C GLY A 94 -9.85 -15.99 8.41
N HIS A 95 -9.84 -15.44 7.17
CA HIS A 95 -10.13 -16.19 5.95
C HIS A 95 -9.15 -15.83 4.84
N GLN A 96 -7.94 -16.40 4.87
CA GLN A 96 -6.87 -16.13 3.90
C GLN A 96 -7.29 -16.27 2.43
N THR A 97 -8.22 -17.18 2.11
CA THR A 97 -8.73 -17.35 0.75
C THR A 97 -9.56 -16.14 0.28
N LEU A 98 -10.34 -15.55 1.19
CA LEU A 98 -11.14 -14.36 0.89
C LEU A 98 -10.26 -13.10 0.87
N GLU A 99 -9.26 -13.02 1.74
CA GLU A 99 -8.23 -11.97 1.73
C GLU A 99 -7.55 -11.90 0.35
N ARG A 100 -7.05 -13.02 -0.17
CA ARG A 100 -6.49 -13.11 -1.52
C ARG A 100 -7.48 -12.74 -2.62
N LEU A 101 -8.76 -13.09 -2.45
CA LEU A 101 -9.80 -12.73 -3.41
C LEU A 101 -10.06 -11.21 -3.41
N VAL A 102 -9.99 -10.56 -2.26
CA VAL A 102 -10.23 -9.11 -2.11
C VAL A 102 -8.97 -8.30 -2.40
N GLU A 103 -7.82 -8.69 -1.89
CA GLU A 103 -6.56 -7.98 -2.03
C GLU A 103 -5.76 -8.40 -3.28
N GLY A 104 -5.90 -9.65 -3.71
CA GLY A 104 -5.17 -10.26 -4.82
C GLY A 104 -3.87 -10.92 -4.39
N ASP A 105 -3.31 -11.72 -5.29
CA ASP A 105 -2.01 -12.34 -5.10
C ASP A 105 -0.87 -11.36 -5.50
N PRO A 106 0.31 -11.45 -4.90
CA PRO A 106 1.46 -10.67 -5.34
C PRO A 106 1.86 -11.06 -6.78
N ASP A 107 2.28 -10.07 -7.56
CA ASP A 107 2.72 -10.27 -8.94
C ASP A 107 4.22 -10.06 -9.09
N ILE A 108 4.90 -11.00 -9.71
CA ILE A 108 6.35 -10.92 -9.94
C ILE A 108 6.59 -10.08 -11.20
N LEU A 109 7.21 -8.91 -11.03
CA LEU A 109 7.57 -7.99 -12.12
C LEU A 109 8.97 -8.24 -12.65
N ILE A 110 9.90 -8.66 -11.79
CA ILE A 110 11.25 -9.11 -12.14
C ILE A 110 11.49 -10.44 -11.45
N ASP A 111 11.99 -11.43 -12.16
CA ASP A 111 12.39 -12.73 -11.61
C ASP A 111 13.77 -13.12 -12.11
N ASN A 112 14.71 -13.41 -11.19
CA ASN A 112 16.12 -13.72 -11.49
C ASN A 112 16.78 -12.66 -12.40
N GLY A 113 16.48 -11.38 -12.17
CA GLY A 113 17.00 -10.27 -12.96
C GLY A 113 16.38 -10.09 -14.35
N VAL A 114 15.32 -10.82 -14.66
CA VAL A 114 14.61 -10.73 -15.94
C VAL A 114 13.25 -10.06 -15.74
N VAL A 115 13.03 -8.96 -16.46
CA VAL A 115 11.78 -8.21 -16.43
C VAL A 115 10.65 -9.01 -17.07
N GLN A 116 9.55 -9.17 -16.37
CA GLN A 116 8.36 -9.90 -16.82
C GLN A 116 7.41 -8.95 -17.56
N MET A 117 7.64 -8.71 -18.86
CA MET A 117 6.85 -7.74 -19.66
C MET A 117 5.34 -7.99 -19.59
N LYS A 118 4.91 -9.27 -19.62
CA LYS A 118 3.48 -9.63 -19.51
C LYS A 118 2.86 -9.26 -18.17
N ALA A 119 3.64 -9.32 -17.09
CA ALA A 119 3.18 -8.89 -15.78
C ALA A 119 3.06 -7.37 -15.73
N LEU A 120 4.03 -6.64 -16.30
CA LEU A 120 3.98 -5.18 -16.41
C LEU A 120 2.76 -4.71 -17.22
N GLU A 121 2.48 -5.34 -18.36
CA GLU A 121 1.31 -5.02 -19.18
C GLU A 121 -0.01 -5.27 -18.44
N ARG A 122 -0.10 -6.40 -17.74
CA ARG A 122 -1.31 -6.74 -16.95
C ARG A 122 -1.57 -5.73 -15.85
N GLU A 123 -0.53 -5.30 -15.16
CA GLU A 123 -0.62 -4.34 -14.05
C GLU A 123 -0.51 -2.87 -14.53
N LEU A 124 -0.50 -2.64 -15.85
CA LEU A 124 -0.39 -1.30 -16.48
C LEU A 124 0.81 -0.48 -15.97
N ILE A 125 1.91 -1.14 -15.64
CA ILE A 125 3.16 -0.52 -15.19
C ILE A 125 4.09 -0.39 -16.39
N THR A 126 4.57 0.82 -16.67
CA THR A 126 5.58 1.04 -17.71
C THR A 126 6.97 0.67 -17.18
N LEU A 127 7.89 0.31 -18.09
CA LEU A 127 9.27 0.03 -17.72
C LEU A 127 9.91 1.24 -17.01
N SER A 128 9.65 2.46 -17.51
CA SER A 128 10.15 3.69 -16.88
C SER A 128 9.57 3.92 -15.46
N ALA A 129 8.32 3.51 -15.20
CA ALA A 129 7.75 3.57 -13.86
C ALA A 129 8.43 2.56 -12.92
N LEU A 130 8.74 1.35 -13.41
CA LEU A 130 9.47 0.35 -12.65
C LEU A 130 10.91 0.81 -12.34
N GLU A 131 11.62 1.41 -13.32
CA GLU A 131 12.94 2.00 -13.12
C GLU A 131 12.92 3.12 -12.10
N ALA A 132 11.94 4.04 -12.21
CA ALA A 132 11.78 5.14 -11.25
C ALA A 132 11.49 4.62 -9.83
N ALA A 133 10.73 3.53 -9.69
CA ALA A 133 10.49 2.89 -8.40
C ALA A 133 11.77 2.25 -7.85
N ALA A 134 12.56 1.55 -8.67
CA ALA A 134 13.83 0.97 -8.27
C ALA A 134 14.85 2.05 -7.83
N HIS A 135 14.91 3.19 -8.53
CA HIS A 135 15.77 4.31 -8.13
C HIS A 135 15.38 4.89 -6.76
N LYS A 136 14.08 4.94 -6.43
CA LYS A 136 13.62 5.39 -5.10
C LYS A 136 14.06 4.45 -3.98
N GLU A 137 14.17 3.15 -4.27
CA GLU A 137 14.66 2.13 -3.34
C GLU A 137 16.20 2.01 -3.33
N GLY A 138 16.90 2.87 -4.08
CA GLY A 138 18.36 2.99 -4.05
C GLY A 138 19.11 2.12 -5.06
N PHE A 139 18.42 1.46 -6.00
CA PHE A 139 19.04 0.71 -7.08
C PHE A 139 19.45 1.67 -8.23
N ALA A 140 20.67 1.56 -8.73
CA ALA A 140 21.14 2.39 -9.84
C ALA A 140 20.55 1.95 -11.20
N SER A 141 20.20 0.66 -11.34
CA SER A 141 19.56 0.09 -12.52
C SER A 141 18.73 -1.15 -12.18
N LEU A 142 17.82 -1.55 -13.09
CA LEU A 142 17.07 -2.80 -12.93
C LEU A 142 17.97 -4.06 -13.01
N GLU A 143 19.18 -3.93 -13.52
CA GLU A 143 20.16 -5.03 -13.60
C GLU A 143 20.67 -5.46 -12.22
N GLU A 144 20.62 -4.56 -11.22
CA GLU A 144 20.99 -4.85 -9.82
C GLU A 144 19.89 -5.59 -9.06
N VAL A 145 18.68 -5.61 -9.62
CA VAL A 145 17.51 -6.24 -9.01
C VAL A 145 17.48 -7.72 -9.40
N ASP A 146 17.42 -8.59 -8.41
CA ASP A 146 17.16 -10.01 -8.59
C ASP A 146 15.68 -10.29 -8.77
N ARG A 147 14.86 -9.72 -7.88
CA ARG A 147 13.41 -9.89 -7.90
C ARG A 147 12.70 -8.60 -7.55
N ALA A 148 11.64 -8.28 -8.29
CA ALA A 148 10.69 -7.23 -7.94
C ALA A 148 9.29 -7.82 -7.87
N ILE A 149 8.58 -7.56 -6.77
CA ILE A 149 7.27 -8.13 -6.48
C ILE A 149 6.30 -6.97 -6.22
N LEU A 150 5.23 -6.91 -7.01
CA LEU A 150 4.10 -6.02 -6.75
C LEU A 150 3.22 -6.67 -5.69
N GLU A 151 3.16 -6.08 -4.53
CA GLU A 151 2.31 -6.55 -3.44
C GLU A 151 0.83 -6.19 -3.66
N PRO A 152 -0.10 -6.91 -3.02
CA PRO A 152 -1.53 -6.63 -3.11
C PRO A 152 -1.90 -5.18 -2.75
N GLY A 153 -1.17 -4.57 -1.82
CA GLY A 153 -1.32 -3.16 -1.45
C GLY A 153 -0.76 -2.15 -2.46
N GLY A 154 -0.27 -2.61 -3.63
CA GLY A 154 0.26 -1.79 -4.71
C GLY A 154 1.72 -1.35 -4.53
N GLY A 155 2.35 -1.66 -3.39
CA GLY A 155 3.78 -1.44 -3.18
C GLY A 155 4.63 -2.39 -4.02
N ILE A 156 5.80 -1.93 -4.49
CA ILE A 156 6.76 -2.79 -5.17
C ILE A 156 7.92 -3.06 -4.22
N CYS A 157 8.10 -4.33 -3.84
CA CYS A 157 9.25 -4.77 -3.06
C CYS A 157 10.38 -5.18 -4.01
N PHE A 158 11.56 -4.60 -3.83
CA PHE A 158 12.75 -4.91 -4.62
C PHE A 158 13.75 -5.71 -3.80
N LEU A 159 14.25 -6.80 -4.36
CA LEU A 159 15.32 -7.63 -3.81
C LEU A 159 16.53 -7.54 -4.74
N GLY A 160 17.65 -7.05 -4.22
CA GLY A 160 18.90 -6.92 -4.98
C GLY A 160 19.61 -8.26 -5.15
N LYS A 161 20.40 -8.37 -6.22
CA LYS A 161 21.30 -9.50 -6.43
C LYS A 161 22.35 -9.57 -5.32
N LYS A 162 22.62 -10.74 -4.79
CA LYS A 162 23.69 -10.96 -3.80
C LYS A 162 25.01 -11.28 -4.52
N PRO A 163 26.14 -10.75 -4.06
CA PRO A 163 26.28 -9.70 -3.03
C PRO A 163 25.84 -8.35 -3.57
N THR A 164 25.19 -7.54 -2.74
CA THR A 164 24.97 -6.13 -3.08
C THR A 164 26.32 -5.40 -3.14
N PRO A 165 26.47 -4.32 -3.93
CA PRO A 165 27.73 -3.54 -3.94
C PRO A 165 28.18 -3.09 -2.54
N GLU A 166 27.24 -2.86 -1.63
CA GLU A 166 27.53 -2.52 -0.23
C GLU A 166 28.03 -3.72 0.58
N THR A 167 27.40 -4.89 0.43
CA THR A 167 27.89 -6.11 1.12
C THR A 167 29.24 -6.54 0.60
N ALA A 168 29.47 -6.49 -0.72
CA ALA A 168 30.78 -6.79 -1.31
C ALA A 168 31.87 -5.82 -0.82
N ARG A 169 31.56 -4.51 -0.70
CA ARG A 169 32.48 -3.51 -0.15
C ARG A 169 32.71 -3.72 1.34
N HIS A 170 31.67 -4.08 2.10
CA HIS A 170 31.79 -4.39 3.52
C HIS A 170 32.68 -5.62 3.74
N ASP A 171 32.48 -6.68 2.99
CA ASP A 171 33.28 -7.92 3.08
C ASP A 171 34.76 -7.65 2.70
N ASP A 172 35.03 -6.83 1.67
CA ASP A 172 36.39 -6.40 1.32
C ASP A 172 37.05 -5.58 2.45
N LEU A 173 36.32 -4.67 3.07
CA LEU A 173 36.81 -3.91 4.23
C LEU A 173 37.12 -4.80 5.43
N VAL A 174 36.23 -5.74 5.75
CA VAL A 174 36.44 -6.70 6.84
C VAL A 174 37.70 -7.56 6.55
N ALA A 175 37.83 -8.09 5.34
CA ALA A 175 39.00 -8.86 4.93
C ALA A 175 40.34 -8.06 5.05
N ARG A 176 40.31 -6.77 4.68
CA ARG A 176 41.48 -5.87 4.84
C ARG A 176 41.82 -5.60 6.32
N LEU A 177 40.79 -5.41 7.15
CA LEU A 177 40.99 -5.24 8.60
C LEU A 177 41.60 -6.48 9.23
N ASP A 178 41.14 -7.66 8.90
CA ASP A 178 41.67 -8.93 9.37
C ASP A 178 43.15 -9.11 8.93
N GLN A 179 43.45 -8.72 7.69
CA GLN A 179 44.82 -8.77 7.17
C GLN A 179 45.77 -7.80 7.94
N ILE A 180 45.31 -6.60 8.23
CA ILE A 180 46.08 -5.60 9.03
C ILE A 180 46.28 -6.13 10.45
N GLN A 181 45.26 -6.71 11.08
CA GLN A 181 45.37 -7.30 12.40
C GLN A 181 46.39 -8.43 12.43
N ALA A 182 46.37 -9.31 11.43
CA ALA A 182 47.34 -10.40 11.32
C ALA A 182 48.79 -9.89 11.17
N GLN A 183 49.02 -8.81 10.36
CA GLN A 183 50.32 -8.17 10.21
C GLN A 183 50.81 -7.52 11.52
N LEU A 184 49.92 -6.84 12.24
CA LEU A 184 50.26 -6.27 13.55
C LEU A 184 50.62 -7.33 14.59
N ALA A 185 49.89 -8.45 14.60
CA ALA A 185 50.18 -9.58 15.49
C ALA A 185 51.57 -10.21 15.21
N GLN A 186 52.00 -10.25 13.94
CA GLN A 186 53.33 -10.72 13.56
C GLN A 186 54.44 -9.78 14.02
N LEU A 187 54.21 -8.44 13.98
CA LEU A 187 55.18 -7.42 14.40
C LEU A 187 55.29 -7.33 15.94
N THR A 188 54.24 -7.71 16.66
CA THR A 188 54.21 -7.68 18.15
C THR A 188 54.70 -8.99 18.79
N GLN A 189 55.08 -10.00 18.04
CA GLN A 189 55.73 -11.19 18.60
C GLN A 189 57.17 -10.84 19.04
N PRO A 190 57.49 -10.96 20.32
CA PRO A 190 58.87 -10.70 20.78
C PRO A 190 59.80 -11.73 20.14
N THR A 191 60.83 -11.24 19.44
CA THR A 191 61.96 -12.06 18.97
C THR A 191 62.53 -12.82 20.14
N ARG A 192 62.25 -14.11 20.20
CA ARG A 192 62.96 -15.04 21.12
C ARG A 192 64.40 -15.14 20.68
N THR A 193 65.24 -14.38 21.34
CA THR A 193 66.70 -14.64 21.41
C THR A 193 66.99 -15.65 22.50
#